data_49e144303333df35fa6496f9d6511cad
#
_entry.id   49e144303333df35fa6496f9d6511cad
#
_cell.length_a   1.000
_cell.length_b   1.000
_cell.length_c   1.000
_cell.angle_alpha   90.00
_cell.angle_beta   90.00
_cell.angle_gamma   90.00
#
_symmetry.space_group_name_H-M   'P 1'
#
loop_
_entity.id
_entity.type
_entity.pdbx_description
1 polymer ?
#
loop_
_entity_poly.entity_id
_entity_poly.type
_entity_poly.pdbx_seq_one_letter_code
_entity_poly.pdbx_strand_id
1 'polypeptide(L)'
;VGFNIKLSIAIMYESADTDEMGIRLTAEEMGVDLVYIPFRKISVSISNDGYQFKTKGRHLEKTLEGVNTVLNRMQSKNARLYASSIMEGLGKYVLNPLTLEYLCFSKFRSLVELWKRGIRIPSTVFIPLDAHDITTSGRQLNNTEAIANLIQDSLGEGDIVLKPDAGTHGRDVRLSRDRKSLINNLTISNPSIINPIGFVAQEFIEKWFYDLRIIVAKERGKPPYCYPTALARGGFKDFRTNTFLGNMVFGVKLPVSIQKSSIECGKAMGRDSEAWVLGLDAMFNIGEDRFVDDDYVKSELEKLIPSFNGIKKVKREKIKVGKFSSWNKKLEDAFQIYMDTEHYACIKDIIEESIARNADNLLFHEANSCPEFWEQTRIVGGINVAIPLIKCAQSVAGYRVFQRYKRY
;
A
#
# COMPACT_ATOMS: atom_id res chain seq x y z
N VAL A 1 -20.24 38.06 3.45
CA VAL A 1 -20.73 37.07 4.44
C VAL A 1 -20.08 35.75 4.07
N GLY A 2 -18.98 35.40 4.76
CA GLY A 2 -18.32 34.10 4.55
C GLY A 2 -19.19 32.99 5.17
N PHE A 3 -19.87 32.22 4.32
CA PHE A 3 -20.51 30.99 4.76
C PHE A 3 -19.40 30.02 5.20
N ASN A 4 -19.27 29.81 6.49
CA ASN A 4 -18.38 28.77 7.04
C ASN A 4 -19.05 27.41 6.80
N ILE A 5 -18.93 26.89 5.54
CA ILE A 5 -19.50 25.60 5.18
C ILE A 5 -18.62 24.55 5.83
N LYS A 6 -19.12 23.92 6.87
CA LYS A 6 -18.45 22.82 7.55
C LYS A 6 -18.40 21.63 6.59
N LEU A 7 -17.23 21.33 6.02
CA LEU A 7 -17.02 20.23 5.11
C LEU A 7 -17.02 18.93 5.91
N SER A 8 -17.99 18.06 5.66
CA SER A 8 -18.05 16.74 6.27
C SER A 8 -17.43 15.70 5.33
N ILE A 9 -16.50 14.92 5.84
CA ILE A 9 -15.85 13.79 5.17
C ILE A 9 -16.31 12.51 5.86
N ALA A 10 -16.61 11.47 5.11
CA ALA A 10 -16.85 10.16 5.70
C ALA A 10 -15.62 9.27 5.60
N ILE A 11 -15.51 8.32 6.52
CA ILE A 11 -14.56 7.22 6.46
C ILE A 11 -15.33 5.90 6.50
N MET A 12 -15.11 5.04 5.50
CA MET A 12 -15.67 3.70 5.46
C MET A 12 -14.60 2.69 5.85
N TYR A 13 -14.93 1.77 6.78
CA TYR A 13 -13.98 0.84 7.39
C TYR A 13 -14.62 -0.49 7.75
N GLU A 14 -13.82 -1.57 7.84
CA GLU A 14 -14.26 -2.90 8.32
C GLU A 14 -14.11 -3.04 9.84
N SER A 15 -12.92 -2.68 10.35
CA SER A 15 -12.59 -2.64 11.77
C SER A 15 -11.79 -1.37 12.06
N ALA A 16 -11.94 -0.82 13.26
CA ALA A 16 -11.11 0.31 13.69
C ALA A 16 -9.72 -0.22 14.07
N ASP A 17 -8.79 -0.09 13.17
CA ASP A 17 -7.38 -0.41 13.37
C ASP A 17 -6.56 0.85 13.68
N THR A 18 -5.27 0.72 13.84
CA THR A 18 -4.37 1.83 14.22
C THR A 18 -4.42 2.98 13.22
N ASP A 19 -4.50 2.67 11.93
CA ASP A 19 -4.59 3.67 10.87
C ASP A 19 -5.91 4.47 10.95
N GLU A 20 -7.06 3.81 11.12
CA GLU A 20 -8.36 4.48 11.22
C GLU A 20 -8.47 5.33 12.49
N MET A 21 -7.92 4.83 13.61
CA MET A 21 -7.83 5.61 14.85
C MET A 21 -6.89 6.82 14.70
N GLY A 22 -5.79 6.64 13.96
CA GLY A 22 -4.85 7.69 13.63
C GLY A 22 -5.44 8.76 12.71
N ILE A 23 -6.21 8.38 11.71
CA ILE A 23 -6.96 9.32 10.85
C ILE A 23 -7.93 10.13 11.71
N ARG A 24 -8.61 9.50 12.66
CA ARG A 24 -9.50 10.19 13.58
C ARG A 24 -8.76 11.26 14.38
N LEU A 25 -7.65 10.88 15.04
CA LEU A 25 -6.86 11.80 15.85
C LEU A 25 -6.38 13.00 15.01
N THR A 26 -5.84 12.73 13.82
CA THR A 26 -5.37 13.78 12.91
C THR A 26 -6.52 14.68 12.44
N ALA A 27 -7.70 14.13 12.18
CA ALA A 27 -8.87 14.94 11.79
C ALA A 27 -9.34 15.84 12.95
N GLU A 28 -9.35 15.34 14.17
CA GLU A 28 -9.65 16.13 15.37
C GLU A 28 -8.66 17.30 15.52
N GLU A 29 -7.35 17.04 15.34
CA GLU A 29 -6.28 18.05 15.36
C GLU A 29 -6.43 19.09 14.23
N MET A 30 -6.90 18.69 13.06
CA MET A 30 -7.16 19.56 11.90
C MET A 30 -8.52 20.27 11.96
N GLY A 31 -9.35 20.02 12.97
CA GLY A 31 -10.70 20.59 13.09
C GLY A 31 -11.67 20.06 12.03
N VAL A 32 -11.48 18.83 11.53
CA VAL A 32 -12.30 18.21 10.49
C VAL A 32 -13.24 17.18 11.10
N ASP A 33 -14.54 17.33 10.79
CA ASP A 33 -15.54 16.33 11.21
C ASP A 33 -15.50 15.10 10.31
N LEU A 34 -15.33 13.93 10.92
CA LEU A 34 -15.42 12.65 10.23
C LEU A 34 -16.71 11.90 10.57
N VAL A 35 -17.40 11.43 9.54
CA VAL A 35 -18.55 10.53 9.66
C VAL A 35 -18.09 9.08 9.48
N TYR A 36 -18.28 8.26 10.50
CA TYR A 36 -17.81 6.86 10.51
C TYR A 36 -18.87 5.92 9.96
N ILE A 37 -18.56 5.22 8.87
CA ILE A 37 -19.43 4.27 8.18
C ILE A 37 -18.86 2.85 8.32
N PRO A 38 -19.36 2.04 9.27
CA PRO A 38 -18.93 0.66 9.38
C PRO A 38 -19.52 -0.17 8.23
N PHE A 39 -18.69 -0.73 7.38
CA PHE A 39 -19.09 -1.47 6.17
C PHE A 39 -20.05 -2.63 6.48
N ARG A 40 -19.83 -3.34 7.58
CA ARG A 40 -20.69 -4.49 7.98
C ARG A 40 -22.11 -4.10 8.38
N LYS A 41 -22.41 -2.82 8.49
CA LYS A 41 -23.72 -2.30 8.91
C LYS A 41 -24.48 -1.59 7.80
N ILE A 42 -23.99 -1.67 6.57
CA ILE A 42 -24.68 -1.07 5.43
C ILE A 42 -25.49 -2.11 4.66
N SER A 43 -26.52 -1.65 3.99
CA SER A 43 -27.20 -2.35 2.91
C SER A 43 -27.49 -1.40 1.77
N VAL A 44 -27.51 -1.94 0.57
CA VAL A 44 -27.81 -1.20 -0.66
C VAL A 44 -28.89 -1.95 -1.41
N SER A 45 -29.91 -1.25 -1.84
CA SER A 45 -30.92 -1.77 -2.76
C SER A 45 -30.93 -0.97 -4.05
N ILE A 46 -31.11 -1.67 -5.16
CA ILE A 46 -31.17 -1.11 -6.50
C ILE A 46 -32.49 -1.55 -7.10
N SER A 47 -33.28 -0.61 -7.59
CA SER A 47 -34.53 -0.85 -8.30
C SER A 47 -34.70 0.17 -9.41
N ASN A 48 -35.76 0.02 -10.21
CA ASN A 48 -36.12 1.02 -11.24
C ASN A 48 -36.41 2.41 -10.63
N ASP A 49 -36.81 2.45 -9.37
CA ASP A 49 -37.13 3.70 -8.65
C ASP A 49 -35.88 4.36 -8.07
N GLY A 50 -34.70 3.71 -8.12
CA GLY A 50 -33.45 4.30 -7.71
C GLY A 50 -32.52 3.43 -6.88
N TYR A 51 -31.52 4.08 -6.34
CA TYR A 51 -30.45 3.52 -5.54
C TYR A 51 -30.61 3.96 -4.08
N GLN A 52 -30.84 3.02 -3.16
CA GLN A 52 -31.07 3.31 -1.76
C GLN A 52 -29.97 2.73 -0.89
N PHE A 53 -29.44 3.56 0.00
CA PHE A 53 -28.45 3.19 1.01
C PHE A 53 -29.07 3.25 2.41
N LYS A 54 -28.91 2.20 3.19
CA LYS A 54 -29.41 2.11 4.58
C LYS A 54 -28.32 1.60 5.52
N THR A 55 -28.39 2.04 6.77
CA THR A 55 -27.47 1.61 7.82
C THR A 55 -28.23 0.90 8.95
N LYS A 56 -27.75 -0.29 9.35
CA LYS A 56 -28.32 -1.06 10.45
C LYS A 56 -27.97 -0.42 11.79
N GLY A 57 -28.99 0.01 12.54
CA GLY A 57 -28.85 0.51 13.92
C GLY A 57 -28.24 1.92 14.07
N ARG A 58 -27.98 2.61 12.98
CA ARG A 58 -27.55 4.03 12.96
C ARG A 58 -28.15 4.66 11.71
N HIS A 59 -28.99 5.64 11.85
CA HIS A 59 -29.59 6.35 10.70
C HIS A 59 -28.56 7.36 10.12
N LEU A 60 -27.51 6.86 9.46
CA LEU A 60 -26.47 7.69 8.85
C LEU A 60 -26.89 8.23 7.47
N GLU A 61 -28.01 7.82 6.93
CA GLU A 61 -28.51 8.20 5.60
C GLU A 61 -28.58 9.72 5.46
N LYS A 62 -29.25 10.41 6.41
CA LYS A 62 -29.35 11.86 6.43
C LYS A 62 -27.97 12.55 6.57
N THR A 63 -27.10 11.99 7.41
CA THR A 63 -25.75 12.54 7.60
C THR A 63 -24.94 12.43 6.30
N LEU A 64 -25.10 11.34 5.55
CA LEU A 64 -24.43 11.12 4.27
C LEU A 64 -24.91 12.06 3.15
N GLU A 65 -26.11 12.62 3.24
CA GLU A 65 -26.59 13.64 2.29
C GLU A 65 -25.63 14.85 2.24
N GLY A 66 -25.13 15.26 3.40
CA GLY A 66 -24.16 16.35 3.54
C GLY A 66 -22.70 16.01 3.19
N VAL A 67 -22.38 14.70 3.07
CA VAL A 67 -21.03 14.22 2.75
C VAL A 67 -20.80 14.17 1.25
N ASN A 68 -19.71 14.78 0.75
CA ASN A 68 -19.35 14.76 -0.66
C ASN A 68 -18.16 13.81 -0.95
N THR A 69 -17.34 13.50 0.06
CA THR A 69 -16.13 12.70 -0.10
C THR A 69 -16.05 11.62 0.97
N VAL A 70 -15.63 10.42 0.58
CA VAL A 70 -15.49 9.25 1.45
C VAL A 70 -14.07 8.71 1.36
N LEU A 71 -13.40 8.58 2.50
CA LEU A 71 -12.14 7.85 2.63
C LEU A 71 -12.43 6.34 2.68
N ASN A 72 -11.93 5.60 1.72
CA ASN A 72 -12.07 4.15 1.66
C ASN A 72 -10.88 3.49 2.39
N ARG A 73 -11.13 3.06 3.62
CA ARG A 73 -10.13 2.41 4.49
C ARG A 73 -10.47 0.96 4.80
N MET A 74 -11.03 0.25 3.81
CA MET A 74 -11.29 -1.18 3.94
C MET A 74 -9.99 -1.95 3.92
N GLN A 75 -9.79 -2.89 4.86
CA GLN A 75 -8.58 -3.71 4.92
C GLN A 75 -8.52 -4.71 3.76
N SER A 76 -9.65 -5.35 3.44
CA SER A 76 -9.74 -6.27 2.31
C SER A 76 -9.75 -5.55 0.96
N LYS A 77 -8.89 -5.97 0.02
CA LYS A 77 -8.87 -5.45 -1.36
C LYS A 77 -10.24 -5.59 -2.05
N ASN A 78 -10.92 -6.73 -1.87
CA ASN A 78 -12.27 -6.94 -2.40
C ASN A 78 -13.28 -5.96 -1.78
N ALA A 79 -13.27 -5.82 -0.46
CA ALA A 79 -14.18 -4.89 0.22
C ALA A 79 -13.95 -3.43 -0.22
N ARG A 80 -12.69 -3.03 -0.55
CA ARG A 80 -12.41 -1.71 -1.11
C ARG A 80 -13.12 -1.48 -2.45
N LEU A 81 -13.10 -2.45 -3.35
CA LEU A 81 -13.81 -2.34 -4.64
C LEU A 81 -15.33 -2.15 -4.43
N TYR A 82 -15.94 -2.95 -3.55
CA TYR A 82 -17.37 -2.81 -3.23
C TYR A 82 -17.67 -1.47 -2.55
N ALA A 83 -16.85 -1.05 -1.59
CA ALA A 83 -17.03 0.21 -0.90
C ALA A 83 -16.96 1.42 -1.86
N SER A 84 -15.98 1.42 -2.77
CA SER A 84 -15.86 2.46 -3.81
C SER A 84 -17.08 2.43 -4.73
N SER A 85 -17.48 1.27 -5.26
CA SER A 85 -18.65 1.15 -6.14
C SER A 85 -19.93 1.66 -5.47
N ILE A 86 -20.15 1.30 -4.20
CA ILE A 86 -21.34 1.72 -3.43
C ILE A 86 -21.35 3.24 -3.27
N MET A 87 -20.25 3.84 -2.88
CA MET A 87 -20.21 5.27 -2.61
C MET A 87 -20.23 6.11 -3.89
N GLU A 88 -19.57 5.66 -4.97
CA GLU A 88 -19.65 6.30 -6.27
C GLU A 88 -21.08 6.20 -6.85
N GLY A 89 -21.78 5.08 -6.66
CA GLY A 89 -23.20 4.94 -7.00
C GLY A 89 -24.12 5.92 -6.27
N LEU A 90 -23.73 6.39 -5.08
CA LEU A 90 -24.39 7.49 -4.36
C LEU A 90 -23.93 8.88 -4.81
N GLY A 91 -23.12 8.99 -5.86
CA GLY A 91 -22.56 10.25 -6.37
C GLY A 91 -21.51 10.86 -5.44
N LYS A 92 -20.93 10.08 -4.51
CA LYS A 92 -19.83 10.55 -3.65
C LYS A 92 -18.49 10.39 -4.36
N TYR A 93 -17.54 11.27 -4.05
CA TYR A 93 -16.16 11.03 -4.44
C TYR A 93 -15.51 10.09 -3.43
N VAL A 94 -14.84 9.07 -3.91
CA VAL A 94 -14.13 8.12 -3.05
C VAL A 94 -12.62 8.35 -3.16
N LEU A 95 -11.93 8.38 -2.06
CA LEU A 95 -10.48 8.44 -1.98
C LEU A 95 -9.96 7.11 -1.40
N ASN A 96 -9.35 6.26 -2.20
CA ASN A 96 -9.06 6.38 -3.61
C ASN A 96 -10.26 5.90 -4.47
N PRO A 97 -10.45 6.44 -5.71
CA PRO A 97 -11.57 6.08 -6.56
C PRO A 97 -11.49 4.64 -7.06
N LEU A 98 -12.65 4.10 -7.46
CA LEU A 98 -12.80 2.71 -7.90
C LEU A 98 -11.81 2.32 -9.00
N THR A 99 -11.55 3.20 -9.96
CA THR A 99 -10.60 2.95 -11.05
C THR A 99 -9.19 2.72 -10.54
N LEU A 100 -8.76 3.48 -9.54
CA LEU A 100 -7.45 3.33 -8.92
C LEU A 100 -7.40 2.09 -8.02
N GLU A 101 -8.46 1.83 -7.24
CA GLU A 101 -8.58 0.60 -6.46
C GLU A 101 -8.50 -0.65 -7.33
N TYR A 102 -9.14 -0.61 -8.51
CA TYR A 102 -9.10 -1.70 -9.48
C TYR A 102 -7.69 -1.95 -10.03
N LEU A 103 -6.91 -0.89 -10.29
CA LEU A 103 -5.51 -1.03 -10.70
C LEU A 103 -4.64 -1.60 -9.58
N CYS A 104 -4.75 -1.07 -8.37
CA CYS A 104 -3.97 -1.50 -7.21
C CYS A 104 -4.39 -2.88 -6.67
N PHE A 105 -5.56 -3.40 -7.07
CA PHE A 105 -6.00 -4.74 -6.71
C PHE A 105 -5.05 -5.81 -7.25
N SER A 106 -4.60 -5.66 -8.49
CA SER A 106 -3.77 -6.61 -9.23
C SER A 106 -2.36 -6.05 -9.43
N LYS A 107 -1.35 -6.84 -9.10
CA LYS A 107 0.06 -6.51 -9.36
C LYS A 107 0.31 -6.35 -10.86
N PHE A 108 -0.23 -7.27 -11.67
CA PHE A 108 -0.06 -7.22 -13.11
C PHE A 108 -0.65 -5.94 -13.71
N ARG A 109 -1.88 -5.58 -13.32
CA ARG A 109 -2.51 -4.33 -13.82
C ARG A 109 -1.69 -3.09 -13.45
N SER A 110 -1.22 -3.02 -12.20
CA SER A 110 -0.35 -1.93 -11.76
C SER A 110 0.91 -1.85 -12.63
N LEU A 111 1.58 -2.97 -12.85
CA LEU A 111 2.80 -3.03 -13.65
C LEU A 111 2.56 -2.64 -15.11
N VAL A 112 1.44 -3.05 -15.72
CA VAL A 112 1.07 -2.65 -17.08
C VAL A 112 0.89 -1.13 -17.18
N GLU A 113 0.25 -0.50 -16.20
CA GLU A 113 0.09 0.96 -16.22
C GLU A 113 1.42 1.71 -16.04
N LEU A 114 2.30 1.20 -15.18
CA LEU A 114 3.64 1.76 -15.00
C LEU A 114 4.48 1.61 -16.28
N TRP A 115 4.48 0.41 -16.88
CA TRP A 115 5.18 0.13 -18.12
C TRP A 115 4.73 1.03 -19.28
N LYS A 116 3.42 1.22 -19.46
CA LYS A 116 2.86 2.12 -20.50
C LYS A 116 3.39 3.57 -20.41
N ARG A 117 3.85 3.98 -19.24
CA ARG A 117 4.42 5.31 -18.99
C ARG A 117 5.95 5.32 -18.99
N GLY A 118 6.58 4.22 -19.39
CA GLY A 118 8.04 4.08 -19.42
C GLY A 118 8.69 4.02 -18.03
N ILE A 119 7.91 3.72 -16.99
CA ILE A 119 8.43 3.56 -15.62
C ILE A 119 9.10 2.20 -15.51
N ARG A 120 10.29 2.17 -14.95
CA ARG A 120 11.07 0.94 -14.78
C ARG A 120 10.41 0.02 -13.75
N ILE A 121 10.20 -1.22 -14.16
CA ILE A 121 9.60 -2.30 -13.38
C ILE A 121 10.46 -3.56 -13.53
N PRO A 122 10.39 -4.53 -12.61
CA PRO A 122 10.98 -5.85 -12.84
C PRO A 122 10.36 -6.54 -14.06
N SER A 123 11.16 -7.28 -14.83
CA SER A 123 10.67 -8.11 -15.92
C SER A 123 9.62 -9.08 -15.37
N THR A 124 8.46 -9.16 -16.02
CA THR A 124 7.28 -9.83 -15.44
C THR A 124 6.54 -10.64 -16.48
N VAL A 125 6.22 -11.87 -16.15
CA VAL A 125 5.31 -12.76 -16.90
C VAL A 125 4.05 -12.96 -16.06
N PHE A 126 2.87 -12.76 -16.66
CA PHE A 126 1.59 -13.07 -16.03
C PHE A 126 1.11 -14.44 -16.52
N ILE A 127 0.78 -15.32 -15.61
CA ILE A 127 0.23 -16.65 -15.88
C ILE A 127 -1.21 -16.70 -15.38
N PRO A 128 -2.20 -16.72 -16.28
CA PRO A 128 -3.60 -16.94 -15.90
C PRO A 128 -3.78 -18.37 -15.40
N LEU A 129 -4.62 -18.55 -14.38
CA LEU A 129 -4.98 -19.86 -13.84
C LEU A 129 -6.42 -20.18 -14.26
N ASP A 130 -6.64 -21.39 -14.75
CA ASP A 130 -7.99 -21.87 -15.06
C ASP A 130 -8.62 -22.51 -13.81
N ALA A 131 -9.65 -21.86 -13.27
CA ALA A 131 -10.39 -22.37 -12.14
C ALA A 131 -11.19 -23.64 -12.47
N HIS A 132 -11.55 -23.88 -13.74
CA HIS A 132 -12.29 -25.09 -14.16
C HIS A 132 -11.44 -26.35 -14.10
N ASP A 133 -10.17 -26.27 -14.45
CA ASP A 133 -9.26 -27.43 -14.40
C ASP A 133 -9.06 -27.98 -12.98
N ILE A 134 -9.30 -27.16 -11.97
CA ILE A 134 -9.18 -27.55 -10.56
C ILE A 134 -10.45 -28.20 -10.02
N THR A 135 -11.62 -27.72 -10.46
CA THR A 135 -12.91 -28.19 -9.92
C THR A 135 -13.39 -29.50 -10.53
N THR A 136 -13.04 -29.80 -11.78
CA THR A 136 -13.54 -30.98 -12.50
C THR A 136 -12.62 -32.20 -12.40
N SER A 137 -11.33 -32.05 -12.18
CA SER A 137 -10.39 -33.17 -12.21
C SER A 137 -9.59 -33.37 -10.93
N GLY A 138 -9.61 -32.43 -9.99
CA GLY A 138 -8.70 -32.44 -8.84
C GLY A 138 -7.22 -32.38 -9.25
N ARG A 139 -6.93 -32.11 -10.52
CA ARG A 139 -5.57 -32.01 -11.05
C ARG A 139 -5.08 -30.56 -10.88
N GLN A 140 -3.93 -30.43 -10.27
CA GLN A 140 -3.15 -29.20 -10.30
C GLN A 140 -2.79 -28.84 -11.74
N LEU A 141 -2.47 -27.58 -11.99
CA LEU A 141 -2.05 -27.01 -13.28
C LEU A 141 -1.48 -28.08 -14.22
N ASN A 142 -2.22 -28.42 -15.25
CA ASN A 142 -1.97 -29.60 -16.09
C ASN A 142 -0.69 -29.53 -16.93
N ASN A 143 0.15 -28.47 -16.79
CA ASN A 143 1.39 -28.39 -17.55
C ASN A 143 2.42 -27.46 -16.90
N THR A 144 2.82 -27.76 -15.66
CA THR A 144 3.84 -26.97 -14.95
C THR A 144 5.16 -26.89 -15.71
N GLU A 145 5.52 -27.94 -16.47
CA GLU A 145 6.71 -27.95 -17.33
C GLU A 145 6.61 -26.91 -18.46
N ALA A 146 5.49 -26.86 -19.18
CA ALA A 146 5.30 -25.88 -20.25
C ALA A 146 5.23 -24.44 -19.70
N ILE A 147 4.60 -24.24 -18.53
CA ILE A 147 4.58 -22.93 -17.85
C ILE A 147 6.00 -22.54 -17.43
N ALA A 148 6.78 -23.46 -16.87
CA ALA A 148 8.17 -23.22 -16.51
C ALA A 148 9.02 -22.82 -17.73
N ASN A 149 8.84 -23.52 -18.88
CA ASN A 149 9.50 -23.15 -20.12
C ASN A 149 9.14 -21.72 -20.55
N LEU A 150 7.86 -21.38 -20.59
CA LEU A 150 7.38 -20.06 -20.99
C LEU A 150 7.95 -18.95 -20.07
N ILE A 151 8.04 -19.19 -18.76
CA ILE A 151 8.64 -18.25 -17.82
C ILE A 151 10.13 -18.11 -18.10
N GLN A 152 10.86 -19.21 -18.28
CA GLN A 152 12.31 -19.20 -18.54
C GLN A 152 12.65 -18.61 -19.92
N ASP A 153 11.84 -18.89 -20.94
CA ASP A 153 11.98 -18.27 -22.28
C ASP A 153 11.84 -16.73 -22.21
N SER A 154 11.02 -16.23 -21.27
CA SER A 154 10.76 -14.80 -21.13
C SER A 154 11.69 -14.07 -20.14
N LEU A 155 12.10 -14.73 -19.05
CA LEU A 155 12.88 -14.13 -17.96
C LEU A 155 14.32 -14.65 -17.88
N GLY A 156 14.67 -15.69 -18.66
CA GLY A 156 15.96 -16.36 -18.56
C GLY A 156 15.99 -17.43 -17.45
N GLU A 157 17.17 -18.03 -17.25
CA GLU A 157 17.41 -19.10 -16.26
C GLU A 157 17.74 -18.57 -14.84
N GLY A 158 17.67 -17.26 -14.63
CA GLY A 158 17.94 -16.63 -13.33
C GLY A 158 16.92 -16.97 -12.25
N ASP A 159 17.17 -16.45 -11.06
CA ASP A 159 16.26 -16.57 -9.92
C ASP A 159 14.89 -15.90 -10.25
N ILE A 160 13.80 -16.60 -9.95
CA ILE A 160 12.44 -16.18 -10.30
C ILE A 160 11.58 -16.08 -9.03
N VAL A 161 10.85 -14.96 -8.88
CA VAL A 161 9.90 -14.75 -7.80
C VAL A 161 8.47 -14.95 -8.31
N LEU A 162 7.78 -15.96 -7.78
CA LEU A 162 6.35 -16.17 -8.02
C LEU A 162 5.52 -15.44 -6.97
N LYS A 163 4.50 -14.69 -7.40
CA LYS A 163 3.62 -13.89 -6.54
C LYS A 163 2.16 -14.08 -6.94
N PRO A 164 1.22 -14.29 -6.00
CA PRO A 164 -0.20 -14.16 -6.30
C PRO A 164 -0.52 -12.76 -6.82
N ASP A 165 -1.31 -12.64 -7.89
CA ASP A 165 -1.62 -11.35 -8.51
C ASP A 165 -2.33 -10.39 -7.53
N ALA A 166 -3.34 -10.88 -6.81
CA ALA A 166 -4.10 -10.11 -5.82
C ALA A 166 -3.61 -10.25 -4.36
N GLY A 167 -2.47 -10.93 -4.13
CA GLY A 167 -1.94 -11.22 -2.81
C GLY A 167 -1.50 -9.97 -2.02
N THR A 168 -1.51 -10.10 -0.69
CA THR A 168 -1.08 -9.06 0.27
C THR A 168 -0.11 -9.62 1.29
N HIS A 169 0.64 -8.77 1.99
CA HIS A 169 1.54 -9.12 3.10
C HIS A 169 2.65 -10.13 2.75
N GLY A 170 3.00 -10.28 1.46
CA GLY A 170 3.99 -11.25 1.02
C GLY A 170 3.58 -12.72 1.17
N ARG A 171 2.27 -12.99 1.41
CA ARG A 171 1.75 -14.37 1.48
C ARG A 171 1.88 -15.03 0.12
N ASP A 172 2.29 -16.30 0.13
CA ASP A 172 2.47 -17.13 -1.07
C ASP A 172 3.46 -16.55 -2.11
N VAL A 173 4.32 -15.63 -1.70
CA VAL A 173 5.45 -15.16 -2.50
C VAL A 173 6.60 -16.14 -2.32
N ARG A 174 7.11 -16.71 -3.44
CA ARG A 174 8.08 -17.81 -3.45
C ARG A 174 9.24 -17.47 -4.36
N LEU A 175 10.44 -17.82 -3.92
CA LEU A 175 11.68 -17.72 -4.71
C LEU A 175 12.01 -19.08 -5.31
N SER A 176 12.29 -19.12 -6.59
CA SER A 176 12.79 -20.28 -7.34
C SER A 176 14.19 -19.95 -7.84
N ARG A 177 15.18 -20.73 -7.41
CA ARG A 177 16.60 -20.53 -7.74
C ARG A 177 17.08 -21.41 -8.90
N ASP A 178 16.26 -22.39 -9.26
CA ASP A 178 16.52 -23.33 -10.33
C ASP A 178 15.19 -23.84 -10.92
N ARG A 179 15.28 -24.55 -12.05
CA ARG A 179 14.13 -25.13 -12.74
C ARG A 179 13.32 -26.07 -11.84
N LYS A 180 13.96 -26.89 -11.02
CA LYS A 180 13.28 -27.85 -10.14
C LYS A 180 12.43 -27.14 -9.09
N SER A 181 12.98 -26.11 -8.45
CA SER A 181 12.25 -25.28 -7.49
C SER A 181 11.14 -24.48 -8.16
N LEU A 182 11.33 -24.02 -9.41
CA LEU A 182 10.30 -23.34 -10.19
C LEU A 182 9.10 -24.28 -10.42
N ILE A 183 9.31 -25.48 -10.91
CA ILE A 183 8.26 -26.48 -11.14
C ILE A 183 7.53 -26.81 -9.82
N ASN A 184 8.27 -27.04 -8.74
CA ASN A 184 7.68 -27.31 -7.42
C ASN A 184 6.81 -26.13 -6.95
N ASN A 185 7.28 -24.90 -7.08
CA ASN A 185 6.54 -23.71 -6.68
C ASN A 185 5.30 -23.50 -7.54
N LEU A 186 5.34 -23.79 -8.84
CA LEU A 186 4.20 -23.77 -9.74
C LEU A 186 3.15 -24.80 -9.34
N THR A 187 3.56 -26.03 -9.00
CA THR A 187 2.66 -27.11 -8.59
C THR A 187 1.78 -26.75 -7.39
N ILE A 188 2.29 -25.91 -6.47
CA ILE A 188 1.56 -25.50 -5.27
C ILE A 188 0.94 -24.09 -5.40
N SER A 189 1.06 -23.45 -6.55
CA SER A 189 0.47 -22.11 -6.83
C SER A 189 -0.94 -22.25 -7.38
N ASN A 190 -1.88 -22.60 -6.52
CA ASN A 190 -3.27 -22.82 -6.91
C ASN A 190 -4.11 -21.52 -6.85
N PRO A 191 -5.15 -21.40 -7.70
CA PRO A 191 -6.16 -20.35 -7.52
C PRO A 191 -6.81 -20.46 -6.14
N SER A 192 -7.16 -19.33 -5.60
CA SER A 192 -7.86 -19.22 -4.32
C SER A 192 -8.92 -18.12 -4.39
N ILE A 193 -9.79 -18.06 -3.39
CA ILE A 193 -10.78 -16.96 -3.28
C ILE A 193 -10.07 -15.59 -3.28
N ILE A 194 -8.84 -15.52 -2.76
CA ILE A 194 -8.06 -14.28 -2.69
C ILE A 194 -7.35 -14.01 -4.03
N ASN A 195 -6.97 -15.06 -4.76
CA ASN A 195 -6.24 -14.97 -6.02
C ASN A 195 -6.87 -15.90 -7.08
N PRO A 196 -8.07 -15.56 -7.58
CA PRO A 196 -8.81 -16.45 -8.47
C PRO A 196 -8.31 -16.42 -9.93
N ILE A 197 -7.51 -15.42 -10.33
CA ILE A 197 -7.21 -15.16 -11.75
C ILE A 197 -5.86 -15.73 -12.16
N GLY A 198 -4.82 -15.52 -11.36
CA GLY A 198 -3.47 -15.93 -11.76
C GLY A 198 -2.37 -15.49 -10.82
N PHE A 199 -1.15 -15.71 -11.25
CA PHE A 199 0.05 -15.24 -10.56
C PHE A 199 0.99 -14.52 -11.54
N VAL A 200 1.92 -13.77 -10.98
CA VAL A 200 3.01 -13.13 -11.72
C VAL A 200 4.32 -13.85 -11.38
N ALA A 201 5.10 -14.15 -12.40
CA ALA A 201 6.50 -14.54 -12.28
C ALA A 201 7.36 -13.32 -12.61
N GLN A 202 8.28 -12.98 -11.74
CA GLN A 202 9.18 -11.84 -11.92
C GLN A 202 10.62 -12.26 -11.78
N GLU A 203 11.52 -11.60 -12.52
CA GLU A 203 12.94 -11.70 -12.26
C GLU A 203 13.23 -11.36 -10.80
N PHE A 204 14.16 -12.05 -10.19
CA PHE A 204 14.65 -11.69 -8.86
C PHE A 204 15.56 -10.47 -8.98
N ILE A 205 15.23 -9.42 -8.22
CA ILE A 205 16.04 -8.21 -8.16
C ILE A 205 16.99 -8.30 -6.98
N GLU A 206 18.27 -8.21 -7.24
CA GLU A 206 19.32 -8.17 -6.22
C GLU A 206 19.36 -6.82 -5.51
N LYS A 207 18.35 -6.60 -4.67
CA LYS A 207 18.08 -5.34 -3.98
C LYS A 207 18.93 -5.11 -2.72
N TRP A 208 19.91 -5.95 -2.46
CA TRP A 208 20.64 -6.03 -1.21
C TRP A 208 19.71 -6.43 -0.06
N PHE A 209 19.65 -5.66 1.05
CA PHE A 209 18.88 -6.04 2.25
C PHE A 209 17.61 -5.21 2.48
N TYR A 210 17.26 -4.23 1.62
CA TYR A 210 16.14 -3.32 1.84
C TYR A 210 15.30 -3.05 0.58
N ASP A 211 14.07 -2.57 0.82
CA ASP A 211 13.21 -1.93 -0.17
C ASP A 211 12.60 -0.64 0.40
N LEU A 212 11.92 0.14 -0.44
CA LEU A 212 11.34 1.42 -0.07
C LEU A 212 9.82 1.41 -0.14
N ARG A 213 9.17 2.01 0.85
CA ARG A 213 7.78 2.49 0.81
C ARG A 213 7.79 4.01 0.66
N ILE A 214 7.35 4.50 -0.49
CA ILE A 214 7.33 5.91 -0.88
C ILE A 214 5.89 6.39 -0.90
N ILE A 215 5.58 7.55 -0.32
CA ILE A 215 4.25 8.12 -0.29
C ILE A 215 4.15 9.26 -1.31
N VAL A 216 3.14 9.17 -2.17
CA VAL A 216 2.81 10.19 -3.16
C VAL A 216 1.33 10.57 -3.06
N ALA A 217 1.00 11.81 -3.35
CA ALA A 217 -0.37 12.30 -3.26
C ALA A 217 -0.66 13.38 -4.30
N LYS A 218 -1.94 13.56 -4.62
CA LYS A 218 -2.46 14.65 -5.46
C LYS A 218 -3.72 15.21 -4.83
N GLU A 219 -3.69 16.46 -4.46
CA GLU A 219 -4.88 17.23 -4.12
C GLU A 219 -5.54 17.74 -5.41
N ARG A 220 -6.86 17.89 -5.40
CA ARG A 220 -7.57 18.50 -6.53
C ARG A 220 -7.05 19.91 -6.80
N GLY A 221 -6.80 20.23 -8.09
CA GLY A 221 -6.32 21.53 -8.52
C GLY A 221 -4.87 21.84 -8.21
N LYS A 222 -4.13 20.87 -7.62
CA LYS A 222 -2.69 21.00 -7.37
C LYS A 222 -1.91 19.94 -8.14
N PRO A 223 -0.63 20.21 -8.45
CA PRO A 223 0.25 19.19 -8.99
C PRO A 223 0.44 18.05 -7.97
N PRO A 224 0.65 16.80 -8.41
CA PRO A 224 1.02 15.71 -7.53
C PRO A 224 2.40 15.95 -6.91
N TYR A 225 2.59 15.42 -5.72
CA TYR A 225 3.84 15.54 -4.97
C TYR A 225 4.25 14.21 -4.34
N CYS A 226 5.54 14.10 -4.08
CA CYS A 226 6.15 13.02 -3.33
C CYS A 226 6.71 13.58 -2.03
N TYR A 227 6.57 12.83 -0.93
CA TYR A 227 7.27 13.21 0.31
C TYR A 227 8.78 13.04 0.13
N PRO A 228 9.59 13.95 0.72
CA PRO A 228 11.05 13.93 0.57
C PRO A 228 11.72 12.83 1.37
N THR A 229 10.97 12.08 2.16
CA THR A 229 11.41 10.93 2.94
C THR A 229 10.63 9.68 2.55
N ALA A 230 11.17 8.51 2.88
CA ALA A 230 10.52 7.23 2.67
C ALA A 230 10.78 6.31 3.87
N LEU A 231 10.02 5.23 3.94
CA LEU A 231 10.27 4.14 4.87
C LEU A 231 11.08 3.05 4.14
N ALA A 232 12.35 2.88 4.51
CA ALA A 232 13.12 1.71 4.12
C ALA A 232 12.76 0.54 5.06
N ARG A 233 12.56 -0.65 4.47
CA ARG A 233 12.25 -1.88 5.20
C ARG A 233 13.35 -2.87 4.92
N GLY A 234 14.05 -3.35 5.92
CA GLY A 234 15.27 -4.11 5.70
C GLY A 234 15.56 -5.24 6.66
N GLY A 235 16.34 -6.21 6.17
CA GLY A 235 16.83 -7.36 6.92
C GLY A 235 17.32 -8.46 6.00
N PHE A 236 18.06 -9.42 6.56
CA PHE A 236 18.63 -10.57 5.85
C PHE A 236 17.89 -11.89 6.12
N LYS A 237 16.81 -11.88 6.93
CA LYS A 237 16.13 -13.12 7.32
C LYS A 237 15.36 -13.79 6.17
N ASP A 238 14.90 -13.00 5.23
CA ASP A 238 14.11 -13.45 4.10
C ASP A 238 14.39 -12.50 2.91
N PHE A 239 14.26 -13.00 1.69
CA PHE A 239 14.36 -12.14 0.50
C PHE A 239 13.23 -11.10 0.43
N ARG A 240 12.11 -11.34 1.14
CA ARG A 240 11.01 -10.41 1.29
C ARG A 240 11.30 -9.42 2.44
N THR A 241 11.11 -8.14 2.19
CA THR A 241 11.38 -7.07 3.16
C THR A 241 10.13 -6.51 3.84
N ASN A 242 8.99 -7.20 3.72
CA ASN A 242 7.76 -6.78 4.36
C ASN A 242 7.89 -6.73 5.90
N THR A 243 7.42 -5.66 6.50
CA THR A 243 7.46 -5.46 7.97
C THR A 243 6.66 -6.52 8.73
N PHE A 244 5.63 -7.10 8.10
CA PHE A 244 4.88 -8.23 8.65
C PHE A 244 5.77 -9.45 8.97
N LEU A 245 6.87 -9.63 8.22
CA LEU A 245 7.86 -10.69 8.45
C LEU A 245 8.88 -10.33 9.55
N GLY A 246 8.73 -9.19 10.20
CA GLY A 246 9.58 -8.76 11.28
C GLY A 246 10.85 -8.02 10.87
N ASN A 247 10.92 -7.56 9.62
CA ASN A 247 11.99 -6.70 9.14
C ASN A 247 12.00 -5.34 9.85
N MET A 248 13.18 -4.77 10.00
CA MET A 248 13.40 -3.47 10.62
C MET A 248 13.04 -2.34 9.67
N VAL A 249 12.86 -1.15 10.20
CA VAL A 249 12.41 0.03 9.43
C VAL A 249 13.30 1.24 9.70
N PHE A 250 13.60 1.98 8.64
CA PHE A 250 14.46 3.16 8.68
C PHE A 250 13.81 4.30 7.91
N GLY A 251 13.83 5.50 8.49
CA GLY A 251 13.39 6.72 7.82
C GLY A 251 14.53 7.30 7.00
N VAL A 252 14.39 7.33 5.69
CA VAL A 252 15.46 7.73 4.76
C VAL A 252 15.06 8.91 3.89
N LYS A 253 16.02 9.74 3.50
CA LYS A 253 15.81 10.84 2.56
C LYS A 253 15.81 10.33 1.12
N LEU A 254 14.96 10.91 0.30
CA LEU A 254 14.86 10.58 -1.12
C LEU A 254 15.55 11.66 -1.98
N PRO A 255 16.48 11.29 -2.88
CA PRO A 255 16.96 12.16 -3.93
C PRO A 255 15.82 12.74 -4.78
N VAL A 256 16.02 13.93 -5.33
CA VAL A 256 15.01 14.61 -6.17
C VAL A 256 14.64 13.78 -7.41
N SER A 257 15.58 13.03 -7.99
CA SER A 257 15.33 12.13 -9.11
C SER A 257 14.31 11.05 -8.76
N ILE A 258 14.44 10.41 -7.60
CA ILE A 258 13.52 9.39 -7.09
C ILE A 258 12.15 10.00 -6.80
N GLN A 259 12.09 11.19 -6.19
CA GLN A 259 10.83 11.89 -5.98
C GLN A 259 10.10 12.15 -7.29
N LYS A 260 10.80 12.60 -8.34
CA LYS A 260 10.23 12.82 -9.68
C LYS A 260 9.70 11.51 -10.29
N SER A 261 10.48 10.43 -10.27
CA SER A 261 10.06 9.11 -10.76
C SER A 261 8.83 8.60 -10.01
N SER A 262 8.77 8.81 -8.69
CA SER A 262 7.62 8.45 -7.86
C SER A 262 6.37 9.26 -8.19
N ILE A 263 6.52 10.55 -8.51
CA ILE A 263 5.41 11.39 -8.98
C ILE A 263 4.87 10.87 -10.31
N GLU A 264 5.73 10.49 -11.26
CA GLU A 264 5.29 9.92 -12.54
C GLU A 264 4.58 8.57 -12.35
N CYS A 265 5.07 7.74 -11.41
CA CYS A 265 4.39 6.52 -11.00
C CYS A 265 2.98 6.82 -10.45
N GLY A 266 2.86 7.82 -9.56
CA GLY A 266 1.57 8.27 -9.03
C GLY A 266 0.63 8.79 -10.11
N LYS A 267 1.12 9.53 -11.12
CA LYS A 267 0.34 10.00 -12.28
C LYS A 267 -0.15 8.84 -13.15
N ALA A 268 0.71 7.84 -13.38
CA ALA A 268 0.33 6.64 -14.15
C ALA A 268 -0.84 5.92 -13.48
N MET A 269 -0.76 5.68 -12.18
CA MET A 269 -1.80 5.00 -11.41
C MET A 269 -3.06 5.85 -11.23
N GLY A 270 -2.91 7.13 -10.91
CA GLY A 270 -4.01 8.05 -10.63
C GLY A 270 -4.78 8.50 -11.87
N ARG A 271 -4.18 8.40 -13.06
CA ARG A 271 -4.80 8.80 -14.34
C ARG A 271 -5.50 10.16 -14.23
N ASP A 272 -6.78 10.22 -14.61
CA ASP A 272 -7.62 11.42 -14.59
C ASP A 272 -8.28 11.69 -13.23
N SER A 273 -7.92 10.92 -12.19
CA SER A 273 -8.48 11.10 -10.85
C SER A 273 -8.17 12.48 -10.30
N GLU A 274 -9.18 13.13 -9.71
CA GLU A 274 -9.07 14.50 -9.19
C GLU A 274 -8.10 14.59 -8.00
N ALA A 275 -8.15 13.60 -7.12
CA ALA A 275 -7.29 13.49 -5.95
C ALA A 275 -7.00 12.02 -5.63
N TRP A 276 -5.83 11.74 -5.08
CA TRP A 276 -5.44 10.39 -4.66
C TRP A 276 -4.24 10.40 -3.70
N VAL A 277 -4.09 9.33 -2.94
CA VAL A 277 -2.92 9.06 -2.09
C VAL A 277 -2.48 7.62 -2.31
N LEU A 278 -1.20 7.40 -2.57
CA LEU A 278 -0.62 6.09 -2.87
C LEU A 278 0.63 5.82 -2.04
N GLY A 279 0.80 4.57 -1.65
CA GLY A 279 2.07 4.01 -1.22
C GLY A 279 2.70 3.21 -2.36
N LEU A 280 3.88 3.60 -2.80
CA LEU A 280 4.63 2.92 -3.84
C LEU A 280 5.71 2.04 -3.20
N ASP A 281 5.79 0.79 -3.61
CA ASP A 281 6.88 -0.10 -3.21
C ASP A 281 7.92 -0.18 -4.32
N ALA A 282 9.17 0.16 -3.98
CA ALA A 282 10.26 0.26 -4.91
C ALA A 282 11.52 -0.43 -4.37
N MET A 283 12.38 -0.90 -5.26
CA MET A 283 13.65 -1.52 -4.94
C MET A 283 14.72 -1.08 -5.95
N PHE A 284 15.98 -1.25 -5.59
CA PHE A 284 17.11 -0.98 -6.46
C PHE A 284 17.73 -2.29 -6.94
N ASN A 285 18.07 -2.38 -8.20
CA ASN A 285 18.93 -3.47 -8.66
C ASN A 285 20.38 -3.09 -8.36
N ILE A 286 20.89 -3.54 -7.21
CA ILE A 286 22.23 -3.22 -6.72
C ILE A 286 23.23 -4.27 -7.21
N GLY A 287 22.81 -5.53 -7.34
CA GLY A 287 23.69 -6.62 -7.74
C GLY A 287 24.88 -6.76 -6.79
N GLU A 288 26.10 -6.80 -7.37
CA GLU A 288 27.35 -6.90 -6.63
C GLU A 288 27.93 -5.55 -6.17
N ASP A 289 27.30 -4.42 -6.56
CA ASP A 289 27.78 -3.05 -6.21
C ASP A 289 27.44 -2.70 -4.74
N ARG A 290 27.93 -3.53 -3.83
CA ARG A 290 27.81 -3.37 -2.39
C ARG A 290 29.08 -2.75 -1.86
N PHE A 291 28.99 -1.53 -1.37
CA PHE A 291 30.14 -0.76 -0.88
C PHE A 291 30.47 -1.05 0.61
N VAL A 292 29.65 -1.84 1.29
CA VAL A 292 29.83 -2.30 2.68
C VAL A 292 29.63 -3.81 2.71
N ASP A 293 30.45 -4.48 3.51
CA ASP A 293 30.37 -5.92 3.71
C ASP A 293 29.02 -6.34 4.36
N ASP A 294 28.42 -7.43 3.85
CA ASP A 294 27.13 -7.94 4.33
C ASP A 294 27.19 -8.36 5.80
N ASP A 295 28.31 -8.91 6.25
CA ASP A 295 28.44 -9.40 7.64
C ASP A 295 28.55 -8.22 8.62
N TYR A 296 29.15 -7.12 8.19
CA TYR A 296 29.10 -5.88 8.96
C TYR A 296 27.66 -5.36 9.11
N VAL A 297 26.92 -5.26 7.99
CA VAL A 297 25.52 -4.81 8.00
C VAL A 297 24.65 -5.72 8.87
N LYS A 298 24.83 -7.06 8.78
CA LYS A 298 24.13 -8.03 9.61
C LYS A 298 24.42 -7.81 11.10
N SER A 299 25.70 -7.62 11.46
CA SER A 299 26.12 -7.35 12.83
C SER A 299 25.45 -6.10 13.40
N GLU A 300 25.40 -5.02 12.63
CA GLU A 300 24.74 -3.77 13.04
C GLU A 300 23.22 -3.95 13.19
N LEU A 301 22.58 -4.67 12.29
CA LEU A 301 21.15 -5.02 12.41
C LEU A 301 20.87 -5.90 13.64
N GLU A 302 21.74 -6.84 13.97
CA GLU A 302 21.58 -7.69 15.15
C GLU A 302 21.61 -6.89 16.45
N LYS A 303 22.45 -5.87 16.54
CA LYS A 303 22.52 -4.97 17.69
C LYS A 303 21.24 -4.13 17.87
N LEU A 304 20.45 -3.95 16.82
CA LEU A 304 19.13 -3.28 16.88
C LEU A 304 18.01 -4.20 17.42
N ILE A 305 18.19 -5.52 17.44
CA ILE A 305 17.14 -6.47 17.84
C ILE A 305 16.55 -6.17 19.22
N PRO A 306 17.31 -5.84 20.27
CA PRO A 306 16.74 -5.58 21.60
C PRO A 306 15.76 -4.40 21.60
N SER A 307 16.14 -3.24 21.03
CA SER A 307 15.28 -2.06 20.94
C SER A 307 14.07 -2.31 20.05
N PHE A 308 14.25 -3.00 18.91
CA PHE A 308 13.15 -3.37 18.01
C PHE A 308 12.16 -4.35 18.64
N ASN A 309 12.61 -5.25 19.51
CA ASN A 309 11.72 -6.12 20.30
C ASN A 309 10.87 -5.33 21.29
N GLY A 310 11.38 -4.21 21.82
CA GLY A 310 10.60 -3.26 22.61
C GLY A 310 9.39 -2.74 21.85
N ILE A 311 9.57 -2.33 20.59
CA ILE A 311 8.48 -1.92 19.69
C ILE A 311 7.47 -3.05 19.49
N LYS A 312 7.95 -4.27 19.17
CA LYS A 312 7.08 -5.45 18.98
C LYS A 312 6.24 -5.75 20.23
N LYS A 313 6.79 -5.53 21.42
CA LYS A 313 6.06 -5.71 22.69
C LYS A 313 4.89 -4.73 22.80
N VAL A 314 5.11 -3.45 22.52
CA VAL A 314 4.04 -2.44 22.53
C VAL A 314 2.98 -2.72 21.48
N LYS A 315 3.38 -3.10 20.25
CA LYS A 315 2.45 -3.44 19.16
C LYS A 315 1.52 -4.62 19.49
N ARG A 316 1.95 -5.54 20.34
CA ARG A 316 1.13 -6.68 20.78
C ARG A 316 0.15 -6.31 21.91
N GLU A 317 0.27 -5.14 22.52
CA GLU A 317 -0.67 -4.69 23.54
C GLU A 317 -2.05 -4.49 22.92
N LYS A 318 -3.08 -5.07 23.54
CA LYS A 318 -4.46 -4.88 23.07
C LYS A 318 -4.90 -3.44 23.29
N ILE A 319 -5.19 -2.73 22.24
CA ILE A 319 -5.66 -1.35 22.30
C ILE A 319 -7.11 -1.35 22.81
N LYS A 320 -7.34 -0.70 23.96
CA LYS A 320 -8.68 -0.51 24.51
C LYS A 320 -9.30 0.76 23.97
N VAL A 321 -10.62 0.74 23.75
CA VAL A 321 -11.39 1.94 23.38
C VAL A 321 -11.12 3.06 24.41
N GLY A 322 -10.80 4.26 23.95
CA GLY A 322 -10.46 5.41 24.78
C GLY A 322 -9.01 5.46 25.31
N LYS A 323 -8.19 4.46 25.01
CA LYS A 323 -6.76 4.43 25.40
C LYS A 323 -5.79 4.52 24.22
N PHE A 324 -6.28 4.86 23.04
CA PHE A 324 -5.43 4.93 21.84
C PHE A 324 -4.30 5.95 21.97
N SER A 325 -4.57 7.16 22.46
CA SER A 325 -3.53 8.19 22.65
C SER A 325 -2.42 7.76 23.61
N SER A 326 -2.77 7.07 24.70
CA SER A 326 -1.77 6.55 25.65
C SER A 326 -0.94 5.42 25.03
N TRP A 327 -1.57 4.52 24.28
CA TRP A 327 -0.87 3.46 23.56
C TRP A 327 0.03 4.04 22.47
N ASN A 328 -0.48 5.02 21.71
CA ASN A 328 0.27 5.71 20.67
C ASN A 328 1.54 6.37 21.23
N LYS A 329 1.46 7.04 22.38
CA LYS A 329 2.63 7.62 23.03
C LYS A 329 3.66 6.56 23.41
N LYS A 330 3.24 5.44 24.00
CA LYS A 330 4.16 4.32 24.29
C LYS A 330 4.85 3.79 23.03
N LEU A 331 4.12 3.74 21.92
CA LEU A 331 4.67 3.29 20.64
C LEU A 331 5.72 4.30 20.13
N GLU A 332 5.42 5.58 20.19
CA GLU A 332 6.36 6.66 19.82
C GLU A 332 7.63 6.61 20.69
N ASP A 333 7.48 6.48 22.02
CA ASP A 333 8.61 6.36 22.94
C ASP A 333 9.48 5.13 22.61
N ALA A 334 8.86 3.99 22.29
CA ALA A 334 9.59 2.78 21.90
C ALA A 334 10.35 2.92 20.58
N PHE A 335 9.75 3.60 19.61
CA PHE A 335 10.43 3.92 18.34
C PHE A 335 11.54 4.95 18.54
N GLN A 336 11.36 5.93 19.42
CA GLN A 336 12.39 6.91 19.73
C GLN A 336 13.64 6.23 20.31
N ILE A 337 13.48 5.32 21.30
CA ILE A 337 14.58 4.52 21.84
C ILE A 337 15.31 3.72 20.74
N TYR A 338 14.56 3.18 19.75
CA TYR A 338 15.13 2.47 18.63
C TYR A 338 15.92 3.40 17.70
N MET A 339 15.37 4.57 17.37
CA MET A 339 15.98 5.54 16.46
C MET A 339 17.18 6.27 17.07
N ASP A 340 17.25 6.39 18.39
CA ASP A 340 18.35 7.06 19.11
C ASP A 340 19.61 6.19 19.23
N THR A 341 19.57 4.93 18.76
CA THR A 341 20.76 4.07 18.79
C THR A 341 21.76 4.45 17.69
N GLU A 342 23.06 4.34 17.98
CA GLU A 342 24.12 4.53 16.96
C GLU A 342 24.01 3.54 15.80
N HIS A 343 23.54 2.32 16.08
CA HIS A 343 23.33 1.28 15.09
C HIS A 343 22.21 1.62 14.11
N TYR A 344 21.13 2.29 14.57
CA TYR A 344 20.10 2.80 13.68
C TYR A 344 20.66 3.88 12.73
N ALA A 345 21.42 4.83 13.27
CA ALA A 345 22.05 5.87 12.48
C ALA A 345 23.01 5.26 11.44
N CYS A 346 23.85 4.30 11.84
CA CYS A 346 24.77 3.60 10.95
C CYS A 346 24.05 2.92 9.78
N ILE A 347 23.02 2.11 10.05
CA ILE A 347 22.28 1.41 8.97
C ILE A 347 21.51 2.40 8.11
N LYS A 348 20.92 3.43 8.68
CA LYS A 348 20.23 4.48 7.93
C LYS A 348 21.20 5.17 6.96
N ASP A 349 22.42 5.54 7.40
CA ASP A 349 23.42 6.19 6.55
C ASP A 349 23.88 5.27 5.41
N ILE A 350 24.06 3.97 5.67
CA ILE A 350 24.36 2.97 4.64
C ILE A 350 23.22 2.91 3.60
N ILE A 351 21.97 2.90 4.04
CA ILE A 351 20.82 2.88 3.11
C ILE A 351 20.78 4.18 2.29
N GLU A 352 20.92 5.35 2.92
CA GLU A 352 20.90 6.64 2.22
C GLU A 352 22.03 6.76 1.19
N GLU A 353 23.23 6.30 1.52
CA GLU A 353 24.36 6.23 0.57
C GLU A 353 24.08 5.25 -0.57
N SER A 354 23.52 4.07 -0.27
CA SER A 354 23.12 3.09 -1.29
C SER A 354 22.07 3.67 -2.23
N ILE A 355 21.07 4.40 -1.71
CA ILE A 355 20.04 5.09 -2.50
C ILE A 355 20.68 6.14 -3.42
N ALA A 356 21.65 6.93 -2.91
CA ALA A 356 22.31 7.96 -3.69
C ALA A 356 23.12 7.37 -4.86
N ARG A 357 23.84 6.27 -4.61
CA ARG A 357 24.64 5.58 -5.65
C ARG A 357 23.79 4.91 -6.72
N ASN A 358 22.62 4.37 -6.34
CA ASN A 358 21.78 3.52 -7.18
C ASN A 358 20.48 4.21 -7.63
N ALA A 359 20.38 5.53 -7.56
CA ALA A 359 19.14 6.25 -7.88
C ALA A 359 18.58 5.93 -9.28
N ASP A 360 19.46 5.69 -10.26
CA ASP A 360 19.11 5.34 -11.63
C ASP A 360 18.69 3.87 -11.80
N ASN A 361 18.93 3.02 -10.80
CA ASN A 361 18.58 1.60 -10.80
C ASN A 361 17.26 1.31 -10.06
N LEU A 362 16.44 2.33 -9.77
CA LEU A 362 15.16 2.20 -9.10
C LEU A 362 14.13 1.48 -9.97
N LEU A 363 13.45 0.50 -9.39
CA LEU A 363 12.37 -0.27 -9.99
C LEU A 363 11.14 -0.20 -9.08
N PHE A 364 9.97 0.11 -9.65
CA PHE A 364 8.69 0.05 -8.94
C PHE A 364 8.03 -1.30 -9.17
N HIS A 365 7.60 -1.96 -8.11
CA HIS A 365 7.03 -3.30 -8.22
C HIS A 365 5.62 -3.47 -7.65
N GLU A 366 5.11 -2.48 -6.92
CA GLU A 366 3.73 -2.47 -6.40
C GLU A 366 3.28 -1.03 -6.09
N ALA A 367 1.99 -0.75 -6.34
CA ALA A 367 1.32 0.45 -5.89
C ALA A 367 0.15 0.09 -4.98
N ASN A 368 0.07 0.73 -3.82
CA ASN A 368 -0.91 0.45 -2.78
C ASN A 368 -1.85 1.65 -2.59
N SER A 369 -3.14 1.46 -2.87
CA SER A 369 -4.18 2.48 -2.70
C SER A 369 -4.56 2.74 -1.24
N CYS A 370 -4.24 1.79 -0.35
CA CYS A 370 -4.53 1.87 1.08
C CYS A 370 -3.28 1.48 1.88
N PRO A 371 -2.21 2.31 1.86
CA PRO A 371 -0.99 2.01 2.59
C PRO A 371 -1.24 2.03 4.10
N GLU A 372 -0.65 1.07 4.81
CA GLU A 372 -0.50 1.13 6.27
C GLU A 372 0.56 2.19 6.61
N PHE A 373 0.28 3.04 7.60
CA PHE A 373 1.17 4.17 7.83
C PHE A 373 1.32 4.59 9.30
N TRP A 374 0.33 4.36 10.16
CA TRP A 374 0.30 4.99 11.48
C TRP A 374 1.48 4.60 12.36
N GLU A 375 1.80 3.32 12.36
CA GLU A 375 2.81 2.79 13.28
C GLU A 375 4.25 3.04 12.82
N GLN A 376 4.54 2.97 11.54
CA GLN A 376 5.92 2.99 11.02
C GLN A 376 6.20 4.17 10.11
N THR A 377 5.42 4.33 9.05
CA THR A 377 5.61 5.42 8.07
C THR A 377 5.50 6.79 8.75
N ARG A 378 4.59 6.94 9.72
CA ARG A 378 4.43 8.16 10.48
C ARG A 378 5.61 8.40 11.44
N ILE A 379 5.96 7.42 12.26
CA ILE A 379 6.92 7.63 13.33
C ILE A 379 8.35 7.65 12.78
N VAL A 380 8.71 6.65 11.99
CA VAL A 380 10.07 6.49 11.47
C VAL A 380 10.30 7.28 10.18
N GLY A 381 9.35 7.22 9.24
CA GLY A 381 9.43 7.98 7.98
C GLY A 381 9.07 9.46 8.13
N GLY A 382 8.51 9.88 9.26
CA GLY A 382 8.07 11.26 9.51
C GLY A 382 6.85 11.67 8.65
N ILE A 383 6.10 10.72 8.08
CA ILE A 383 5.02 10.98 7.14
C ILE A 383 3.68 10.56 7.75
N ASN A 384 2.93 11.49 8.30
CA ASN A 384 1.55 11.24 8.71
C ASN A 384 0.63 11.24 7.48
N VAL A 385 0.37 10.06 6.91
CA VAL A 385 -0.46 9.89 5.70
C VAL A 385 -1.92 10.28 5.92
N ALA A 386 -2.41 10.38 7.16
CA ALA A 386 -3.73 10.92 7.44
C ALA A 386 -3.88 12.38 6.95
N ILE A 387 -2.81 13.18 7.02
CA ILE A 387 -2.82 14.57 6.55
C ILE A 387 -3.14 14.66 5.05
N PRO A 388 -2.39 14.03 4.12
CA PRO A 388 -2.73 14.07 2.70
C PRO A 388 -4.08 13.42 2.41
N LEU A 389 -4.50 12.36 3.09
CA LEU A 389 -5.83 11.78 2.94
C LEU A 389 -6.93 12.80 3.24
N ILE A 390 -6.85 13.50 4.36
CA ILE A 390 -7.82 14.53 4.76
C ILE A 390 -7.78 15.72 3.81
N LYS A 391 -6.59 16.24 3.47
CA LYS A 391 -6.43 17.38 2.55
C LYS A 391 -6.98 17.08 1.15
N CYS A 392 -6.67 15.89 0.60
CA CYS A 392 -7.21 15.44 -0.67
C CYS A 392 -8.75 15.36 -0.63
N ALA A 393 -9.32 14.80 0.43
CA ALA A 393 -10.76 14.72 0.60
C ALA A 393 -11.41 16.11 0.72
N GLN A 394 -10.83 17.03 1.47
CA GLN A 394 -11.31 18.42 1.59
C GLN A 394 -11.23 19.17 0.26
N SER A 395 -10.17 18.99 -0.52
CA SER A 395 -10.00 19.65 -1.82
C SER A 395 -11.11 19.31 -2.81
N VAL A 396 -11.58 18.06 -2.80
CA VAL A 396 -12.71 17.61 -3.64
C VAL A 396 -14.05 18.03 -3.03
N ALA A 397 -14.23 17.86 -1.73
CA ALA A 397 -15.47 18.23 -1.04
C ALA A 397 -15.81 19.71 -1.24
N GLY A 398 -14.83 20.60 -1.06
CA GLY A 398 -14.99 22.04 -1.24
C GLY A 398 -15.42 22.41 -2.67
N TYR A 399 -14.80 21.82 -3.67
CA TYR A 399 -15.16 22.04 -5.08
C TYR A 399 -16.59 21.59 -5.41
N ARG A 400 -17.00 20.40 -4.95
CA ARG A 400 -18.33 19.85 -5.20
C ARG A 400 -19.44 20.69 -4.53
N VAL A 401 -19.18 21.20 -3.36
CA VAL A 401 -20.08 22.17 -2.70
C VAL A 401 -20.21 23.43 -3.55
N PHE A 402 -19.09 24.01 -3.99
CA PHE A 402 -19.09 25.20 -4.83
C PHE A 402 -19.86 25.03 -6.15
N GLN A 403 -19.74 23.87 -6.80
CA GLN A 403 -20.48 23.55 -8.03
C GLN A 403 -22.00 23.44 -7.81
N ARG A 404 -22.44 22.95 -6.65
CA ARG A 404 -23.87 22.92 -6.31
C ARG A 404 -24.43 24.34 -6.21
N TYR A 405 -23.72 25.28 -5.57
CA TYR A 405 -24.17 26.68 -5.45
C TYR A 405 -24.19 27.44 -6.78
N LYS A 406 -23.35 27.06 -7.77
CA LYS A 406 -23.38 27.69 -9.09
C LYS A 406 -24.59 27.26 -9.98
N ARG A 407 -25.29 26.21 -9.61
CA ARG A 407 -26.46 25.70 -10.34
C ARG A 407 -27.79 26.28 -9.86
N TYR A 408 -27.75 27.11 -8.85
CA TYR A 408 -28.86 27.92 -8.33
C TYR A 408 -28.50 29.42 -8.52
#